data_50fcc4ee8795d05af63adb258a4d7bed
#
_entry.id   50fcc4ee8795d05af63adb258a4d7bed
#
_cell.length_a   1.000
_cell.length_b   1.000
_cell.length_c   1.000
_cell.angle_alpha   90.00
_cell.angle_beta   90.00
_cell.angle_gamma   90.00
#
_symmetry.space_group_name_H-M   'P 1'
#
loop_
_entity.id
_entity.type
_entity.pdbx_description
1 polymer ?
#
loop_
_entity_poly.entity_id
_entity_poly.type
_entity_poly.pdbx_seq_one_letter_code
_entity_poly.pdbx_strand_id
1 'polypeptide(L)'
;MNILEYENQIVSDAQQYQAKISRDIWGVPHISGTRDADVAFGLAFAHAEDDIKNIAENMYLYRAQMGLKDGSSGAVIDYLIKALKIRERVEEQYQEVLSDDVRSVLEAYATGLNYWMVKNPNNSFKKHFPFTAKDIVAGFAIQNLLFSGVVSSIQSLEKLEDSSEQSFSNLYEKDDLVTGSNAYAISPRKSADGSTRLMINSHQPLEGPLAWYEAHIKSEEGLNMMGGLFPGSPFVFVGS
;
A
#
# COMPACT_ATOMS: atom_id res chain seq x y z
N MET A 1 -11.98 24.29 6.46
CA MET A 1 -10.70 24.62 5.80
C MET A 1 -10.96 24.53 4.30
N ASN A 2 -10.63 25.56 3.53
CA ASN A 2 -10.78 25.49 2.08
C ASN A 2 -9.60 24.70 1.47
N ILE A 3 -9.73 24.28 0.19
CA ILE A 3 -8.69 23.44 -0.48
C ILE A 3 -7.33 24.15 -0.48
N LEU A 4 -7.31 25.45 -0.71
CA LEU A 4 -6.04 26.22 -0.79
C LEU A 4 -5.36 26.32 0.59
N GLU A 5 -6.11 26.50 1.66
CA GLU A 5 -5.58 26.48 3.04
C GLU A 5 -4.98 25.11 3.37
N TYR A 6 -5.65 24.05 2.95
CA TYR A 6 -5.17 22.70 3.14
C TYR A 6 -3.90 22.39 2.34
N GLU A 7 -3.84 22.82 1.07
CA GLU A 7 -2.63 22.67 0.24
C GLU A 7 -1.44 23.43 0.85
N ASN A 8 -1.64 24.65 1.38
CA ASN A 8 -0.61 25.40 2.08
C ASN A 8 -0.13 24.69 3.35
N GLN A 9 -1.06 24.07 4.09
CA GLN A 9 -0.72 23.28 5.28
C GLN A 9 0.17 22.09 4.90
N ILE A 10 -0.17 21.33 3.84
CA ILE A 10 0.65 20.21 3.35
C ILE A 10 2.07 20.66 2.97
N VAL A 11 2.20 21.81 2.30
CA VAL A 11 3.52 22.36 1.96
C VAL A 11 4.33 22.72 3.21
N SER A 12 3.66 23.26 4.23
CA SER A 12 4.29 23.56 5.52
C SER A 12 4.71 22.28 6.25
N ASP A 13 3.82 21.29 6.32
CA ASP A 13 4.08 20.03 7.01
C ASP A 13 5.20 19.23 6.33
N ALA A 14 5.32 19.31 5.01
CA ALA A 14 6.37 18.67 4.25
C ALA A 14 7.79 19.17 4.61
N GLN A 15 7.91 20.41 5.12
CA GLN A 15 9.23 21.01 5.46
C GLN A 15 9.94 20.31 6.62
N GLN A 16 9.22 19.55 7.45
CA GLN A 16 9.83 18.82 8.56
C GLN A 16 10.54 17.54 8.12
N TYR A 17 10.33 17.08 6.88
CA TYR A 17 10.92 15.86 6.36
C TYR A 17 12.08 16.14 5.43
N GLN A 18 13.16 15.38 5.59
CA GLN A 18 14.38 15.50 4.79
C GLN A 18 14.74 14.12 4.22
N ALA A 19 14.30 13.86 2.99
CA ALA A 19 14.62 12.65 2.27
C ALA A 19 15.44 12.94 1.02
N LYS A 20 16.40 12.06 0.74
CA LYS A 20 17.12 12.03 -0.53
C LYS A 20 16.60 10.86 -1.35
N ILE A 21 16.15 11.14 -2.57
CA ILE A 21 15.72 10.15 -3.55
C ILE A 21 16.75 10.11 -4.67
N SER A 22 17.26 8.93 -4.96
CA SER A 22 18.08 8.66 -6.14
C SER A 22 17.52 7.43 -6.85
N ARG A 23 17.76 7.30 -8.14
CA ARG A 23 17.31 6.15 -8.91
C ARG A 23 18.50 5.45 -9.54
N ASP A 24 18.45 4.13 -9.57
CA ASP A 24 19.45 3.34 -10.27
C ASP A 24 19.19 3.31 -11.79
N ILE A 25 20.00 2.51 -12.52
CA ILE A 25 19.89 2.39 -13.98
C ILE A 25 18.58 1.73 -14.45
N TRP A 26 17.84 1.08 -13.54
CA TRP A 26 16.57 0.42 -13.79
C TRP A 26 15.39 1.30 -13.38
N GLY A 27 15.66 2.46 -12.78
CA GLY A 27 14.64 3.38 -12.28
C GLY A 27 14.19 3.07 -10.86
N VAL A 28 14.71 2.02 -10.21
CA VAL A 28 14.35 1.69 -8.82
C VAL A 28 14.76 2.82 -7.89
N PRO A 29 13.85 3.35 -7.07
CA PRO A 29 14.18 4.44 -6.17
C PRO A 29 14.92 3.95 -4.93
N HIS A 30 15.99 4.65 -4.59
CA HIS A 30 16.76 4.52 -3.35
C HIS A 30 16.48 5.76 -2.50
N ILE A 31 15.78 5.55 -1.39
CA ILE A 31 15.37 6.61 -0.49
C ILE A 31 16.22 6.54 0.78
N SER A 32 16.82 7.67 1.16
CA SER A 32 17.57 7.77 2.41
C SER A 32 17.19 9.01 3.20
N GLY A 33 17.21 8.89 4.52
CA GLY A 33 16.90 9.96 5.46
C GLY A 33 17.48 9.71 6.84
N THR A 34 17.42 10.68 7.72
CA THR A 34 17.88 10.52 9.11
C THR A 34 16.89 9.67 9.90
N ARG A 35 15.60 9.96 9.77
CA ARG A 35 14.53 9.24 10.48
C ARG A 35 13.77 8.31 9.54
N ASP A 36 13.13 7.28 10.10
CA ASP A 36 12.22 6.42 9.35
C ASP A 36 11.08 7.22 8.73
N ALA A 37 10.57 8.24 9.41
CA ALA A 37 9.56 9.16 8.90
C ALA A 37 10.04 9.96 7.67
N ASP A 38 11.31 10.41 7.65
CA ASP A 38 11.88 11.09 6.48
C ASP A 38 11.89 10.16 5.26
N VAL A 39 12.29 8.90 5.49
CA VAL A 39 12.32 7.87 4.46
C VAL A 39 10.91 7.54 3.95
N ALA A 40 9.93 7.42 4.85
CA ALA A 40 8.54 7.17 4.48
C ALA A 40 7.94 8.31 3.64
N PHE A 41 8.23 9.56 3.98
CA PHE A 41 7.85 10.71 3.17
C PHE A 41 8.45 10.65 1.76
N GLY A 42 9.74 10.39 1.66
CA GLY A 42 10.44 10.28 0.37
C GLY A 42 9.97 9.10 -0.47
N LEU A 43 9.70 7.96 0.18
CA LEU A 43 9.15 6.77 -0.47
C LEU A 43 7.77 7.07 -1.07
N ALA A 44 6.89 7.72 -0.30
CA ALA A 44 5.56 8.10 -0.78
C ALA A 44 5.62 9.00 -2.01
N PHE A 45 6.54 9.98 -2.01
CA PHE A 45 6.73 10.87 -3.14
C PHE A 45 7.22 10.11 -4.39
N ALA A 46 8.26 9.27 -4.26
CA ALA A 46 8.79 8.47 -5.35
C ALA A 46 7.76 7.46 -5.89
N HIS A 47 7.00 6.83 -4.99
CA HIS A 47 5.95 5.89 -5.36
C HIS A 47 4.81 6.59 -6.13
N ALA A 48 4.42 7.81 -5.70
CA ALA A 48 3.42 8.59 -6.41
C ALA A 48 3.91 9.09 -7.77
N GLU A 49 5.21 9.37 -7.95
CA GLU A 49 5.79 9.68 -9.27
C GLU A 49 5.61 8.53 -10.26
N ASP A 50 5.79 7.30 -9.79
CA ASP A 50 5.81 6.11 -10.64
C ASP A 50 4.42 5.50 -10.81
N ASP A 51 3.60 5.46 -9.74
CA ASP A 51 2.37 4.65 -9.71
C ASP A 51 1.23 5.26 -8.92
N ILE A 52 1.03 6.57 -9.03
CA ILE A 52 -0.11 7.24 -8.37
C ILE A 52 -1.46 6.64 -8.78
N LYS A 53 -1.56 6.07 -9.98
CA LYS A 53 -2.78 5.43 -10.45
C LYS A 53 -3.20 4.29 -9.53
N ASN A 54 -2.34 3.30 -9.29
CA ASN A 54 -2.66 2.17 -8.40
C ASN A 54 -2.90 2.63 -6.97
N ILE A 55 -2.09 3.56 -6.44
CA ILE A 55 -2.27 4.12 -5.10
C ILE A 55 -3.67 4.76 -4.98
N ALA A 56 -4.05 5.60 -5.93
CA ALA A 56 -5.33 6.31 -5.91
C ALA A 56 -6.54 5.39 -6.16
N GLU A 57 -6.39 4.38 -7.01
CA GLU A 57 -7.44 3.40 -7.24
C GLU A 57 -7.69 2.53 -6.01
N ASN A 58 -6.64 2.18 -5.26
CA ASN A 58 -6.78 1.46 -4.01
C ASN A 58 -7.54 2.25 -2.94
N MET A 59 -7.59 3.59 -3.03
CA MET A 59 -8.37 4.41 -2.10
C MET A 59 -9.88 4.10 -2.18
N TYR A 60 -10.40 3.70 -3.33
CA TYR A 60 -11.79 3.24 -3.41
C TYR A 60 -12.02 2.03 -2.51
N LEU A 61 -11.10 1.07 -2.54
CA LEU A 61 -11.16 -0.13 -1.70
C LEU A 61 -11.00 0.25 -0.22
N TYR A 62 -9.95 1.01 0.11
CA TYR A 62 -9.62 1.37 1.51
C TYR A 62 -10.71 2.21 2.19
N ARG A 63 -11.46 2.99 1.40
CA ARG A 63 -12.56 3.84 1.87
C ARG A 63 -13.94 3.20 1.76
N ALA A 64 -14.03 1.93 1.33
CA ALA A 64 -15.29 1.25 1.02
C ALA A 64 -16.16 2.09 0.06
N GLN A 65 -15.58 2.45 -1.08
CA GLN A 65 -16.16 3.29 -2.14
C GLN A 65 -16.05 2.62 -3.52
N MET A 66 -15.83 1.31 -3.57
CA MET A 66 -15.71 0.56 -4.83
C MET A 66 -16.98 0.67 -5.69
N GLY A 67 -18.13 0.84 -5.07
CA GLY A 67 -19.39 1.09 -5.79
C GLY A 67 -19.39 2.36 -6.64
N LEU A 68 -18.55 3.37 -6.32
CA LEU A 68 -18.37 4.57 -7.15
C LEU A 68 -17.54 4.29 -8.41
N LYS A 69 -16.73 3.24 -8.39
CA LYS A 69 -15.86 2.83 -9.51
C LYS A 69 -16.55 1.77 -10.36
N ASP A 70 -17.05 0.71 -9.74
CA ASP A 70 -17.45 -0.53 -10.39
C ASP A 70 -18.97 -0.83 -10.28
N GLY A 71 -19.76 0.15 -9.80
CA GLY A 71 -21.22 0.02 -9.69
C GLY A 71 -21.65 -1.05 -8.67
N SER A 72 -22.60 -1.91 -9.06
CA SER A 72 -23.18 -2.91 -8.15
C SER A 72 -22.17 -3.94 -7.66
N SER A 73 -21.22 -4.38 -8.48
CA SER A 73 -20.18 -5.32 -8.09
C SER A 73 -19.25 -4.71 -7.02
N GLY A 74 -18.86 -3.45 -7.19
CA GLY A 74 -18.08 -2.72 -6.18
C GLY A 74 -18.85 -2.49 -4.88
N ALA A 75 -20.16 -2.29 -4.95
CA ALA A 75 -21.00 -2.09 -3.77
C ALA A 75 -21.05 -3.32 -2.84
N VAL A 76 -20.93 -4.53 -3.38
CA VAL A 76 -20.84 -5.77 -2.59
C VAL A 76 -19.55 -5.77 -1.74
N ILE A 77 -18.44 -5.32 -2.33
CA ILE A 77 -17.15 -5.19 -1.62
C ILE A 77 -17.25 -4.14 -0.52
N ASP A 78 -17.84 -2.99 -0.82
CA ASP A 78 -18.07 -1.93 0.15
C ASP A 78 -18.91 -2.41 1.34
N TYR A 79 -19.94 -3.19 1.06
CA TYR A 79 -20.78 -3.81 2.09
C TYR A 79 -19.94 -4.71 3.03
N LEU A 80 -19.09 -5.56 2.48
CA LEU A 80 -18.23 -6.44 3.28
C LEU A 80 -17.28 -5.64 4.18
N ILE A 81 -16.56 -4.65 3.61
CA ILE A 81 -15.63 -3.82 4.37
C ILE A 81 -16.35 -3.11 5.52
N LYS A 82 -17.57 -2.60 5.26
CA LYS A 82 -18.42 -1.97 6.28
C LYS A 82 -18.94 -2.97 7.30
N ALA A 83 -19.37 -4.17 6.89
CA ALA A 83 -19.83 -5.22 7.81
C ALA A 83 -18.73 -5.65 8.79
N LEU A 84 -17.47 -5.70 8.32
CA LEU A 84 -16.28 -5.99 9.14
C LEU A 84 -15.86 -4.81 10.03
N LYS A 85 -16.47 -3.63 9.86
CA LYS A 85 -16.20 -2.40 10.61
C LYS A 85 -14.73 -1.99 10.61
N ILE A 86 -14.03 -2.20 9.48
CA ILE A 86 -12.58 -1.95 9.40
C ILE A 86 -12.28 -0.48 9.67
N ARG A 87 -12.99 0.43 9.02
CA ARG A 87 -12.75 1.86 9.17
C ARG A 87 -13.11 2.36 10.56
N GLU A 88 -14.23 1.94 11.12
CA GLU A 88 -14.64 2.28 12.47
C GLU A 88 -13.59 1.85 13.50
N ARG A 89 -13.07 0.62 13.37
CA ARG A 89 -11.99 0.14 14.24
C ARG A 89 -10.70 0.95 14.09
N VAL A 90 -10.33 1.33 12.87
CA VAL A 90 -9.17 2.19 12.64
C VAL A 90 -9.39 3.56 13.28
N GLU A 91 -10.58 4.17 13.12
CA GLU A 91 -10.88 5.46 13.73
C GLU A 91 -10.81 5.42 15.27
N GLU A 92 -11.35 4.37 15.87
CA GLU A 92 -11.42 4.22 17.33
C GLU A 92 -10.07 3.87 17.95
N GLN A 93 -9.27 3.03 17.28
CA GLN A 93 -8.11 2.39 17.88
C GLN A 93 -6.75 2.95 17.40
N TYR A 94 -6.75 3.85 16.41
CA TYR A 94 -5.51 4.36 15.79
C TYR A 94 -4.49 4.89 16.81
N GLN A 95 -4.95 5.65 17.79
CA GLN A 95 -4.08 6.25 18.82
C GLN A 95 -3.65 5.27 19.91
N GLU A 96 -4.47 4.28 20.21
CA GLU A 96 -4.25 3.36 21.34
C GLU A 96 -3.39 2.16 20.94
N VAL A 97 -3.59 1.63 19.71
CA VAL A 97 -2.96 0.40 19.25
C VAL A 97 -1.62 0.65 18.58
N LEU A 98 -1.48 1.76 17.85
CA LEU A 98 -0.25 2.06 17.13
C LEU A 98 0.72 2.87 18.00
N SER A 99 1.99 2.46 18.02
CA SER A 99 3.05 3.24 18.68
C SER A 99 3.26 4.59 17.99
N ASP A 100 3.88 5.54 18.69
CA ASP A 100 4.19 6.86 18.15
C ASP A 100 5.10 6.75 16.91
N ASP A 101 6.06 5.84 16.92
CA ASP A 101 6.99 5.61 15.81
C ASP A 101 6.22 5.15 14.56
N VAL A 102 5.33 4.16 14.71
CA VAL A 102 4.51 3.67 13.59
C VAL A 102 3.59 4.77 13.06
N ARG A 103 2.94 5.54 13.94
CA ARG A 103 2.10 6.67 13.50
C ARG A 103 2.91 7.71 12.75
N SER A 104 4.11 8.05 13.25
CA SER A 104 5.02 9.00 12.60
C SER A 104 5.36 8.59 11.17
N VAL A 105 5.65 7.31 10.93
CA VAL A 105 5.93 6.76 9.59
C VAL A 105 4.69 6.83 8.69
N LEU A 106 3.51 6.45 9.20
CA LEU A 106 2.25 6.46 8.43
C LEU A 106 1.83 7.88 8.05
N GLU A 107 1.95 8.83 8.98
CA GLU A 107 1.63 10.24 8.76
C GLU A 107 2.61 10.91 7.80
N ALA A 108 3.89 10.58 7.90
CA ALA A 108 4.91 11.04 6.96
C ALA A 108 4.64 10.53 5.54
N TYR A 109 4.28 9.26 5.39
CA TYR A 109 3.92 8.67 4.10
C TYR A 109 2.68 9.36 3.50
N ALA A 110 1.62 9.53 4.28
CA ALA A 110 0.42 10.25 3.84
C ALA A 110 0.74 11.69 3.43
N THR A 111 1.62 12.38 4.18
CA THR A 111 2.08 13.73 3.85
C THR A 111 2.87 13.75 2.54
N GLY A 112 3.72 12.75 2.29
CA GLY A 112 4.48 12.60 1.05
C GLY A 112 3.59 12.43 -0.18
N LEU A 113 2.55 11.58 -0.08
CA LEU A 113 1.53 11.43 -1.14
C LEU A 113 0.80 12.76 -1.40
N ASN A 114 0.35 13.42 -0.35
CA ASN A 114 -0.36 14.69 -0.45
C ASN A 114 0.54 15.80 -1.00
N TYR A 115 1.80 15.83 -0.61
CA TYR A 115 2.77 16.79 -1.13
C TYR A 115 2.99 16.60 -2.63
N TRP A 116 3.11 15.35 -3.10
CA TRP A 116 3.17 15.06 -4.53
C TRP A 116 1.91 15.55 -5.27
N MET A 117 0.71 15.34 -4.69
CA MET A 117 -0.55 15.82 -5.28
C MET A 117 -0.61 17.33 -5.40
N VAL A 118 -0.10 18.06 -4.41
CA VAL A 118 -0.02 19.55 -4.45
C VAL A 118 0.98 20.01 -5.53
N LYS A 119 2.11 19.31 -5.67
CA LYS A 119 3.12 19.62 -6.70
C LYS A 119 2.66 19.27 -8.12
N ASN A 120 1.67 18.40 -8.26
CA ASN A 120 1.12 17.95 -9.54
C ASN A 120 -0.39 18.28 -9.65
N PRO A 121 -0.78 19.56 -9.69
CA PRO A 121 -2.20 19.99 -9.55
C PRO A 121 -3.10 19.54 -10.71
N ASN A 122 -2.54 19.23 -11.86
CA ASN A 122 -3.28 18.80 -13.06
C ASN A 122 -3.50 17.28 -13.13
N ASN A 123 -3.14 16.55 -12.07
CA ASN A 123 -3.30 15.11 -12.03
C ASN A 123 -4.78 14.72 -11.86
N SER A 124 -5.20 13.70 -12.62
CA SER A 124 -6.58 13.24 -12.68
C SER A 124 -7.08 12.57 -11.38
N PHE A 125 -6.15 12.20 -10.48
CA PHE A 125 -6.46 11.52 -9.21
C PHE A 125 -6.68 12.47 -8.04
N LYS A 126 -6.66 13.79 -8.28
CA LYS A 126 -6.89 14.81 -7.23
C LYS A 126 -8.21 14.64 -6.45
N LYS A 127 -9.19 13.95 -7.02
CA LYS A 127 -10.45 13.62 -6.35
C LYS A 127 -10.29 12.73 -5.11
N HIS A 128 -9.17 12.00 -4.98
CA HIS A 128 -8.86 11.15 -3.82
C HIS A 128 -8.11 11.90 -2.72
N PHE A 129 -7.71 13.14 -2.98
CA PHE A 129 -7.04 14.00 -2.01
C PHE A 129 -8.02 14.48 -0.92
N PRO A 130 -7.62 14.55 0.37
CA PRO A 130 -6.33 14.12 0.88
C PRO A 130 -6.28 12.62 1.17
N PHE A 131 -5.06 12.06 1.08
CA PHE A 131 -4.75 10.76 1.65
C PHE A 131 -4.48 10.90 3.15
N THR A 132 -4.89 9.92 3.95
CA THR A 132 -4.67 9.95 5.39
C THR A 132 -3.91 8.70 5.87
N ALA A 133 -3.19 8.82 6.98
CA ALA A 133 -2.56 7.67 7.63
C ALA A 133 -3.57 6.56 7.97
N LYS A 134 -4.80 6.92 8.32
CA LYS A 134 -5.89 5.98 8.59
C LYS A 134 -6.36 5.23 7.33
N ASP A 135 -6.28 5.85 6.15
CA ASP A 135 -6.54 5.14 4.88
C ASP A 135 -5.49 4.04 4.65
N ILE A 136 -4.22 4.32 4.95
CA ILE A 136 -3.11 3.36 4.83
C ILE A 136 -3.32 2.19 5.80
N VAL A 137 -3.67 2.45 7.05
CA VAL A 137 -3.96 1.40 8.04
C VAL A 137 -5.16 0.55 7.61
N ALA A 138 -6.24 1.18 7.14
CA ALA A 138 -7.40 0.45 6.61
C ALA A 138 -7.02 -0.41 5.40
N GLY A 139 -6.21 0.13 4.51
CA GLY A 139 -5.67 -0.58 3.35
C GLY A 139 -4.87 -1.81 3.75
N PHE A 140 -3.97 -1.68 4.71
CA PHE A 140 -3.19 -2.79 5.25
C PHE A 140 -4.07 -3.89 5.85
N ALA A 141 -5.08 -3.52 6.64
CA ALA A 141 -6.03 -4.46 7.22
C ALA A 141 -6.81 -5.21 6.12
N ILE A 142 -7.28 -4.51 5.08
CA ILE A 142 -8.00 -5.11 3.96
C ILE A 142 -7.09 -6.05 3.16
N GLN A 143 -5.86 -5.64 2.83
CA GLN A 143 -4.90 -6.48 2.13
C GLN A 143 -4.62 -7.79 2.88
N ASN A 144 -4.45 -7.73 4.21
CA ASN A 144 -4.29 -8.92 5.02
C ASN A 144 -5.52 -9.84 4.99
N LEU A 145 -6.73 -9.28 4.94
CA LEU A 145 -7.94 -10.08 4.77
C LEU A 145 -7.98 -10.78 3.40
N LEU A 146 -7.53 -10.12 2.33
CA LEU A 146 -7.43 -10.73 1.00
C LEU A 146 -6.47 -11.95 1.03
N PHE A 147 -5.35 -11.86 1.74
CA PHE A 147 -4.41 -12.98 1.91
C PHE A 147 -4.91 -14.09 2.83
N SER A 148 -5.83 -13.81 3.76
CA SER A 148 -6.29 -14.78 4.76
C SER A 148 -7.27 -15.82 4.24
N GLY A 149 -7.66 -15.76 2.97
CA GLY A 149 -8.65 -16.65 2.37
C GLY A 149 -10.11 -16.32 2.74
N VAL A 150 -10.36 -15.18 3.40
CA VAL A 150 -11.74 -14.73 3.73
C VAL A 150 -12.60 -14.62 2.48
N VAL A 151 -12.04 -14.15 1.38
CA VAL A 151 -12.76 -14.04 0.10
C VAL A 151 -13.25 -15.41 -0.38
N SER A 152 -12.42 -16.44 -0.35
CA SER A 152 -12.80 -17.80 -0.75
C SER A 152 -13.83 -18.42 0.20
N SER A 153 -13.77 -18.08 1.49
CA SER A 153 -14.77 -18.51 2.47
C SER A 153 -16.13 -17.90 2.19
N ILE A 154 -16.17 -16.60 1.86
CA ILE A 154 -17.42 -15.90 1.50
C ILE A 154 -18.00 -16.45 0.20
N GLN A 155 -17.17 -16.67 -0.84
CA GLN A 155 -17.60 -17.29 -2.10
C GLN A 155 -18.17 -18.69 -1.88
N SER A 156 -17.67 -19.43 -0.89
CA SER A 156 -18.19 -20.76 -0.54
C SER A 156 -19.57 -20.68 0.12
N LEU A 157 -19.84 -19.60 0.89
CA LEU A 157 -21.15 -19.34 1.49
C LEU A 157 -22.17 -18.89 0.43
N GLU A 158 -21.77 -18.05 -0.53
CA GLU A 158 -22.64 -17.63 -1.65
C GLU A 158 -23.13 -18.81 -2.51
N LYS A 159 -22.29 -19.82 -2.72
CA LYS A 159 -22.65 -21.04 -3.45
C LYS A 159 -23.69 -21.92 -2.74
N LEU A 160 -23.90 -21.71 -1.45
CA LEU A 160 -24.90 -22.42 -0.66
C LEU A 160 -26.30 -21.77 -0.75
N GLU A 161 -26.35 -20.50 -1.12
CA GLU A 161 -27.57 -19.74 -1.39
C GLU A 161 -27.71 -19.58 -2.91
N ASP A 162 -28.51 -20.43 -3.52
CA ASP A 162 -28.75 -20.53 -4.96
C ASP A 162 -29.42 -19.28 -5.53
N SER A 163 -28.66 -18.17 -5.69
CA SER A 163 -29.10 -17.02 -6.48
C SER A 163 -28.05 -15.94 -6.69
N SER A 164 -27.83 -15.67 -7.95
CA SER A 164 -27.19 -14.52 -8.61
C SER A 164 -25.71 -14.64 -8.95
N GLU A 165 -25.43 -14.55 -10.25
CA GLU A 165 -24.12 -14.56 -10.91
C GLU A 165 -23.24 -13.31 -10.64
N GLN A 166 -23.42 -12.61 -9.52
CA GLN A 166 -22.62 -11.44 -9.15
C GLN A 166 -21.79 -11.71 -7.91
N SER A 167 -20.80 -12.58 -8.08
CA SER A 167 -19.94 -12.98 -6.97
C SER A 167 -18.68 -12.11 -6.84
N PHE A 168 -18.06 -12.17 -5.67
CA PHE A 168 -16.72 -11.64 -5.36
C PHE A 168 -15.61 -12.07 -6.34
N SER A 169 -15.92 -13.01 -7.25
CA SER A 169 -15.00 -13.46 -8.31
C SER A 169 -14.53 -12.33 -9.24
N ASN A 170 -15.30 -11.23 -9.33
CA ASN A 170 -14.94 -10.07 -10.15
C ASN A 170 -13.89 -9.14 -9.51
N LEU A 171 -13.52 -9.36 -8.25
CA LEU A 171 -12.38 -8.66 -7.65
C LEU A 171 -11.04 -9.08 -8.28
N TYR A 172 -11.01 -10.30 -8.79
CA TYR A 172 -9.87 -10.90 -9.47
C TYR A 172 -10.42 -11.82 -10.54
N GLU A 173 -10.01 -11.67 -11.77
CA GLU A 173 -10.33 -12.63 -12.82
C GLU A 173 -9.89 -14.03 -12.38
N LYS A 174 -10.77 -15.01 -12.58
CA LYS A 174 -10.72 -16.33 -11.94
C LYS A 174 -9.48 -17.16 -12.21
N ASP A 175 -8.68 -16.78 -13.21
CA ASP A 175 -7.52 -17.53 -13.68
C ASP A 175 -6.17 -17.02 -13.13
N ASP A 176 -6.12 -15.82 -12.51
CA ASP A 176 -4.86 -15.20 -12.10
C ASP A 176 -4.51 -15.35 -10.60
N LEU A 177 -5.40 -15.91 -9.78
CA LEU A 177 -5.15 -16.09 -8.36
C LEU A 177 -4.49 -17.44 -8.03
N VAL A 178 -3.43 -17.79 -8.72
CA VAL A 178 -2.45 -18.72 -8.14
C VAL A 178 -1.60 -17.93 -7.15
N THR A 179 -2.19 -17.59 -6.00
CA THR A 179 -1.44 -16.97 -4.91
C THR A 179 -0.53 -18.02 -4.27
N GLY A 180 0.71 -17.67 -4.12
CA GLY A 180 1.71 -18.51 -3.50
C GLY A 180 3.03 -17.76 -3.43
N SER A 181 4.04 -18.41 -2.90
CA SER A 181 5.40 -17.85 -2.87
C SER A 181 6.42 -18.96 -2.74
N ASN A 182 7.60 -18.75 -3.30
CA ASN A 182 8.75 -19.62 -3.12
C ASN A 182 9.91 -18.83 -2.53
N ALA A 183 10.64 -19.45 -1.62
CA ALA A 183 11.90 -18.92 -1.13
C ALA A 183 12.96 -20.03 -1.09
N TYR A 184 14.17 -19.70 -1.52
CA TYR A 184 15.32 -20.61 -1.52
C TYR A 184 16.48 -19.95 -0.81
N ALA A 185 17.04 -20.61 0.20
CA ALA A 185 18.28 -20.20 0.84
C ALA A 185 19.38 -21.21 0.47
N ILE A 186 20.47 -20.71 -0.13
CA ILE A 186 21.63 -21.51 -0.51
C ILE A 186 22.78 -21.18 0.45
N SER A 187 23.24 -22.19 1.19
CA SER A 187 24.35 -22.02 2.12
C SER A 187 25.70 -21.83 1.39
N PRO A 188 26.71 -21.20 2.03
CA PRO A 188 28.03 -21.00 1.45
C PRO A 188 28.67 -22.27 0.92
N ARG A 189 28.44 -23.41 1.56
CA ARG A 189 28.99 -24.73 1.12
C ARG A 189 28.43 -25.23 -0.21
N LYS A 190 27.27 -24.70 -0.63
CA LYS A 190 26.61 -25.08 -1.90
C LYS A 190 26.70 -23.98 -2.96
N SER A 191 27.28 -22.85 -2.62
CA SER A 191 27.54 -21.75 -3.55
C SER A 191 28.95 -21.88 -4.14
N ALA A 192 29.09 -21.59 -5.44
CA ALA A 192 30.38 -21.68 -6.12
C ALA A 192 31.42 -20.68 -5.62
N ASP A 193 30.98 -19.53 -5.11
CA ASP A 193 31.80 -18.43 -4.58
C ASP A 193 31.81 -18.36 -3.04
N GLY A 194 31.21 -19.33 -2.35
CA GLY A 194 31.14 -19.34 -0.89
C GLY A 194 30.20 -18.31 -0.28
N SER A 195 29.35 -17.67 -1.08
CA SER A 195 28.37 -16.70 -0.57
C SER A 195 27.07 -17.38 -0.13
N THR A 196 26.35 -16.78 0.85
CA THR A 196 24.95 -17.12 1.12
C THR A 196 24.09 -16.43 0.06
N ARG A 197 23.14 -17.17 -0.52
CA ARG A 197 22.19 -16.61 -1.49
C ARG A 197 20.78 -16.83 -1.01
N LEU A 198 19.95 -15.78 -1.09
CA LEU A 198 18.52 -15.83 -0.84
C LEU A 198 17.81 -15.46 -2.14
N MET A 199 16.86 -16.29 -2.56
CA MET A 199 15.92 -15.98 -3.61
C MET A 199 14.51 -15.98 -3.02
N ILE A 200 13.77 -14.95 -3.28
CA ILE A 200 12.38 -14.79 -2.87
C ILE A 200 11.56 -14.53 -4.14
N ASN A 201 10.49 -15.28 -4.32
CA ASN A 201 9.58 -15.14 -5.44
C ASN A 201 8.15 -15.20 -4.94
N SER A 202 7.45 -14.08 -4.95
CA SER A 202 6.04 -13.97 -4.64
C SER A 202 5.22 -14.11 -5.92
N HIS A 203 4.14 -14.92 -5.85
CA HIS A 203 3.18 -15.06 -6.95
C HIS A 203 2.06 -14.06 -6.71
N GLN A 204 2.20 -12.86 -7.25
CA GLN A 204 1.27 -11.75 -7.08
C GLN A 204 0.88 -11.18 -8.44
N PRO A 205 -0.31 -10.58 -8.58
CA PRO A 205 -0.72 -9.89 -9.80
C PRO A 205 0.23 -8.71 -10.09
N LEU A 206 0.37 -8.38 -11.37
CA LEU A 206 1.20 -7.26 -11.83
C LEU A 206 0.50 -5.91 -11.67
N GLU A 207 -0.81 -5.90 -11.43
CA GLU A 207 -1.64 -4.70 -11.27
C GLU A 207 -2.56 -4.84 -10.06
N GLY A 208 -3.11 -3.71 -9.60
CA GLY A 208 -4.09 -3.65 -8.52
C GLY A 208 -3.48 -3.62 -7.11
N PRO A 209 -4.30 -3.90 -6.06
CA PRO A 209 -3.92 -3.66 -4.66
C PRO A 209 -2.81 -4.57 -4.15
N LEU A 210 -2.53 -5.67 -4.82
CA LEU A 210 -1.52 -6.66 -4.45
C LEU A 210 -0.32 -6.69 -5.41
N ALA A 211 -0.21 -5.74 -6.34
CA ALA A 211 0.96 -5.57 -7.17
C ALA A 211 2.18 -5.16 -6.33
N TRP A 212 3.38 -5.39 -6.86
CA TRP A 212 4.60 -4.98 -6.20
C TRP A 212 5.16 -3.68 -6.78
N TYR A 213 5.58 -2.81 -5.88
CA TYR A 213 6.48 -1.70 -6.18
C TYR A 213 7.83 -1.98 -5.51
N GLU A 214 8.93 -1.80 -6.23
CA GLU A 214 10.28 -2.06 -5.72
C GLU A 214 10.93 -0.76 -5.26
N ALA A 215 11.53 -0.79 -4.07
CA ALA A 215 12.28 0.34 -3.52
C ALA A 215 13.40 -0.13 -2.58
N HIS A 216 14.44 0.69 -2.45
CA HIS A 216 15.42 0.60 -1.38
C HIS A 216 15.20 1.75 -0.41
N ILE A 217 15.03 1.43 0.86
CA ILE A 217 14.78 2.38 1.94
C ILE A 217 15.85 2.27 3.02
N LYS A 218 16.40 3.42 3.45
CA LYS A 218 17.48 3.47 4.44
C LYS A 218 17.34 4.69 5.35
N SER A 219 17.35 4.47 6.66
CA SER A 219 17.44 5.53 7.67
C SER A 219 18.69 5.39 8.56
N GLU A 220 19.02 6.44 9.31
CA GLU A 220 20.05 6.39 10.33
C GLU A 220 19.53 5.75 11.63
N GLU A 221 18.22 5.55 11.78
CA GLU A 221 17.59 4.84 12.89
C GLU A 221 17.74 3.31 12.79
N GLY A 222 18.28 2.80 11.68
CA GLY A 222 18.63 1.40 11.50
C GLY A 222 17.85 0.66 10.40
N LEU A 223 16.88 1.31 9.79
CA LEU A 223 16.18 0.75 8.62
C LEU A 223 17.15 0.70 7.44
N ASN A 224 17.26 -0.47 6.81
CA ASN A 224 18.01 -0.67 5.57
C ASN A 224 17.45 -1.90 4.86
N MET A 225 16.48 -1.70 3.97
CA MET A 225 15.78 -2.78 3.29
C MET A 225 15.60 -2.44 1.80
N MET A 226 15.79 -3.43 0.96
CA MET A 226 15.47 -3.37 -0.47
C MET A 226 14.49 -4.49 -0.83
N GLY A 227 13.44 -4.18 -1.58
CA GLY A 227 12.47 -5.18 -2.02
C GLY A 227 11.12 -4.62 -2.42
N GLY A 228 10.11 -5.49 -2.40
CA GLY A 228 8.76 -5.19 -2.83
C GLY A 228 7.86 -4.69 -1.69
N LEU A 229 7.03 -3.72 -2.03
CA LEU A 229 5.97 -3.20 -1.17
C LEU A 229 4.66 -3.06 -1.96
N PHE A 230 3.54 -3.04 -1.28
CA PHE A 230 2.24 -2.83 -1.91
C PHE A 230 1.98 -1.36 -2.24
N PRO A 231 1.18 -1.06 -3.29
CA PRO A 231 0.80 0.31 -3.60
C PRO A 231 0.12 0.99 -2.41
N GLY A 232 0.69 2.12 -1.98
CA GLY A 232 0.21 2.86 -0.81
C GLY A 232 0.76 2.36 0.54
N SER A 233 1.75 1.46 0.55
CA SER A 233 2.41 1.00 1.77
C SER A 233 3.72 1.75 2.05
N PRO A 234 3.99 2.13 3.31
CA PRO A 234 5.26 2.74 3.73
C PRO A 234 6.37 1.73 4.03
N PHE A 235 6.13 0.42 3.87
CA PHE A 235 7.04 -0.65 4.29
C PHE A 235 7.37 -1.59 3.14
N VAL A 236 8.62 -2.09 3.13
CA VAL A 236 9.01 -3.25 2.31
C VAL A 236 8.50 -4.52 2.98
N PHE A 237 7.72 -5.30 2.26
CA PHE A 237 7.13 -6.56 2.74
C PHE A 237 8.00 -7.76 2.45
N VAL A 238 8.60 -7.77 1.27
CA VAL A 238 9.40 -8.87 0.77
C VAL A 238 10.73 -8.32 0.32
N GLY A 239 11.80 -8.61 1.06
CA GLY A 239 13.11 -8.05 0.77
C GLY A 239 14.16 -8.41 1.82
N SER A 240 15.30 -7.75 1.76
CA SER A 240 16.43 -7.91 2.68
C SER A 240 17.16 -6.59 2.87
#